data_75194b50b41dd1b733163685178110df
#
_entry.id   75194b50b41dd1b733163685178110df
#
_cell.length_a   1.000
_cell.length_b   1.000
_cell.length_c   1.000
_cell.angle_alpha   90.00
_cell.angle_beta   90.00
_cell.angle_gamma   90.00
#
_symmetry.space_group_name_H-M   'P 1'
#
loop_
_entity.id
_entity.type
_entity.pdbx_description
1 polymer ?
#
loop_
_entity_poly.entity_id
_entity_poly.type
_entity_poly.pdbx_seq_one_letter_code
_entity_poly.pdbx_strand_id
1 'polypeptide(L)'
;MHHKTGRKLSLVGWSLGGVFALYGAHQLPECVRSVITLGSPISVDPEGSASPPLVKAMYRLIAHPMGPHAHSMQPRASKLRGRATLPMPLSCLYSISDGIVPPQEATVEGDPDLHENIRVPGSHIGLGFNAVVLWIVADRLSQPEGHWRRFEPSGPLGHAYRMLTHRLQAGQHGRNNCRPNRR
;
A
#
# COMPACT_ATOMS: atom_id res chain seq x y z
N MET A 1 15.78 14.52 -10.05
CA MET A 1 16.83 13.65 -9.55
C MET A 1 17.34 12.71 -10.64
N HIS A 2 16.49 11.95 -11.31
CA HIS A 2 16.89 11.03 -12.40
C HIS A 2 17.79 11.70 -13.44
N HIS A 3 17.40 12.84 -14.00
CA HIS A 3 18.22 13.59 -14.97
C HIS A 3 19.64 13.99 -14.49
N LYS A 4 19.86 14.09 -13.17
CA LYS A 4 21.18 14.44 -12.63
C LYS A 4 22.07 13.24 -12.36
N THR A 5 21.49 12.07 -12.07
CA THR A 5 22.23 10.89 -11.60
C THR A 5 22.15 9.71 -12.54
N GLY A 6 21.23 9.70 -13.51
CA GLY A 6 20.91 8.56 -14.37
C GLY A 6 20.26 7.37 -13.62
N ARG A 7 20.06 7.48 -12.30
CA ARG A 7 19.53 6.38 -11.46
C ARG A 7 18.02 6.50 -11.30
N LYS A 8 17.32 5.38 -11.36
CA LYS A 8 15.89 5.33 -11.05
C LYS A 8 15.63 5.53 -9.55
N LEU A 9 14.45 5.98 -9.21
CA LEU A 9 14.01 6.32 -7.85
C LEU A 9 13.11 5.22 -7.29
N SER A 10 13.26 4.92 -6.01
CA SER A 10 12.21 4.21 -5.26
C SER A 10 11.28 5.22 -4.62
N LEU A 11 9.99 5.00 -4.75
CA LEU A 11 8.96 5.84 -4.17
C LEU A 11 8.36 5.13 -2.95
N VAL A 12 8.32 5.84 -1.81
CA VAL A 12 7.66 5.35 -0.60
C VAL A 12 6.54 6.33 -0.26
N GLY A 13 5.31 5.82 -0.16
CA GLY A 13 4.15 6.65 0.12
C GLY A 13 3.29 6.09 1.25
N TRP A 14 2.98 6.92 2.25
CA TRP A 14 2.07 6.59 3.32
C TRP A 14 0.69 7.18 3.05
N SER A 15 -0.38 6.37 3.31
CA SER A 15 -1.75 6.80 3.12
C SER A 15 -1.94 7.33 1.69
N LEU A 16 -2.44 8.54 1.54
CA LEU A 16 -2.58 9.21 0.25
C LEU A 16 -1.26 9.39 -0.51
N GLY A 17 -0.13 9.51 0.20
CA GLY A 17 1.20 9.58 -0.41
C GLY A 17 1.51 8.37 -1.29
N GLY A 18 0.97 7.19 -0.95
CA GLY A 18 1.11 6.01 -1.79
C GLY A 18 0.30 6.09 -3.10
N VAL A 19 -0.86 6.71 -3.07
CA VAL A 19 -1.65 6.98 -4.29
C VAL A 19 -0.87 7.90 -5.23
N PHE A 20 -0.25 8.96 -4.69
CA PHE A 20 0.62 9.84 -5.48
C PHE A 20 1.86 9.13 -6.01
N ALA A 21 2.47 8.25 -5.20
CA ALA A 21 3.62 7.46 -5.63
C ALA A 21 3.26 6.55 -6.82
N LEU A 22 2.12 5.87 -6.75
CA LEU A 22 1.60 5.05 -7.85
C LEU A 22 1.30 5.88 -9.10
N TYR A 23 0.67 7.03 -8.92
CA TYR A 23 0.40 7.92 -10.04
C TYR A 23 1.69 8.40 -10.71
N GLY A 24 2.68 8.83 -9.93
CA GLY A 24 4.00 9.23 -10.45
C GLY A 24 4.71 8.10 -11.19
N ALA A 25 4.64 6.88 -10.65
CA ALA A 25 5.20 5.69 -11.28
C ALA A 25 4.54 5.35 -12.61
N HIS A 26 3.23 5.58 -12.74
CA HIS A 26 2.51 5.43 -14.01
C HIS A 26 2.87 6.49 -15.04
N GLN A 27 3.12 7.72 -14.61
CA GLN A 27 3.46 8.82 -15.52
C GLN A 27 4.91 8.74 -16.03
N LEU A 28 5.82 8.23 -15.20
CA LEU A 28 7.25 8.22 -15.42
C LEU A 28 7.87 6.85 -15.09
N PRO A 29 7.42 5.76 -15.73
CA PRO A 29 7.86 4.41 -15.39
C PRO A 29 9.36 4.20 -15.59
N GLU A 30 9.96 4.91 -16.55
CA GLU A 30 11.39 4.87 -16.82
C GLU A 30 12.24 5.49 -15.71
N CYS A 31 11.65 6.38 -14.89
CA CYS A 31 12.33 7.04 -13.75
C CYS A 31 12.16 6.30 -12.43
N VAL A 32 11.25 5.32 -12.35
CA VAL A 32 10.91 4.64 -11.10
C VAL A 32 11.42 3.20 -11.09
N ARG A 33 12.14 2.87 -10.03
CA ARG A 33 12.68 1.53 -9.80
C ARG A 33 11.69 0.63 -9.07
N SER A 34 11.02 1.15 -8.04
CA SER A 34 10.08 0.43 -7.22
C SER A 34 9.14 1.38 -6.48
N VAL A 35 7.97 0.88 -6.08
CA VAL A 35 7.00 1.61 -5.26
C VAL A 35 6.71 0.81 -4.00
N ILE A 36 6.65 1.50 -2.86
CA ILE A 36 6.26 0.95 -1.56
C ILE A 36 5.12 1.80 -1.02
N THR A 37 3.98 1.18 -0.71
CA THR A 37 2.83 1.88 -0.12
C THR A 37 2.58 1.42 1.31
N LEU A 38 2.23 2.35 2.19
CA LEU A 38 1.97 2.10 3.61
C LEU A 38 0.52 2.48 3.93
N GLY A 39 -0.38 1.50 4.07
CA GLY A 39 -1.79 1.74 4.37
C GLY A 39 -2.45 2.70 3.38
N SER A 40 -2.14 2.57 2.10
CA SER A 40 -2.60 3.50 1.07
C SER A 40 -3.85 2.96 0.39
N PRO A 41 -4.90 3.78 0.20
CA PRO A 41 -6.15 3.35 -0.43
C PRO A 41 -6.00 3.29 -1.96
N ILE A 42 -5.30 2.26 -2.44
CA ILE A 42 -4.90 2.11 -3.84
C ILE A 42 -5.93 1.37 -4.70
N SER A 43 -6.81 0.59 -4.06
CA SER A 43 -7.87 -0.21 -4.73
C SER A 43 -9.26 0.37 -4.53
N VAL A 44 -9.36 1.66 -4.19
CA VAL A 44 -10.65 2.32 -3.91
C VAL A 44 -11.46 2.51 -5.18
N ASP A 45 -12.72 2.09 -5.14
CA ASP A 45 -13.74 2.54 -6.05
C ASP A 45 -14.42 3.79 -5.47
N PRO A 46 -14.20 5.00 -6.01
CA PRO A 46 -14.78 6.22 -5.45
C PRO A 46 -16.31 6.22 -5.39
N GLU A 47 -16.97 5.45 -6.28
CA GLU A 47 -18.43 5.41 -6.40
C GLU A 47 -19.08 4.24 -5.64
N GLY A 48 -18.37 3.11 -5.51
CA GLY A 48 -18.88 1.87 -4.89
C GLY A 48 -18.19 1.45 -3.60
N SER A 49 -17.19 2.20 -3.15
CA SER A 49 -16.34 1.83 -2.02
C SER A 49 -17.06 1.93 -0.67
N ALA A 50 -16.83 0.93 0.17
CA ALA A 50 -17.13 0.96 1.60
C ALA A 50 -16.18 1.88 2.39
N SER A 51 -15.32 2.63 1.68
CA SER A 51 -14.35 3.54 2.29
C SER A 51 -15.01 4.52 3.26
N PRO A 52 -14.39 4.77 4.41
CA PRO A 52 -14.85 5.79 5.34
C PRO A 52 -15.04 7.14 4.65
N PRO A 53 -16.01 7.97 5.09
CA PRO A 53 -16.27 9.28 4.52
C PRO A 53 -15.03 10.16 4.42
N LEU A 54 -14.09 9.98 5.35
CA LEU A 54 -12.80 10.69 5.39
C LEU A 54 -11.95 10.37 4.16
N VAL A 55 -11.87 9.11 3.72
CA VAL A 55 -11.10 8.70 2.54
C VAL A 55 -11.74 9.31 1.28
N LYS A 56 -13.07 9.26 1.18
CA LYS A 56 -13.82 9.89 0.08
C LYS A 56 -13.63 11.41 0.04
N ALA A 57 -13.67 12.07 1.21
CA ALA A 57 -13.43 13.51 1.33
C ALA A 57 -11.99 13.87 0.91
N MET A 58 -11.03 13.07 1.29
CA MET A 58 -9.61 13.24 0.95
C MET A 58 -9.39 13.13 -0.57
N TYR A 59 -10.00 12.15 -1.24
CA TYR A 59 -10.00 12.07 -2.71
C TYR A 59 -10.63 13.30 -3.37
N ARG A 60 -11.77 13.78 -2.86
CA ARG A 60 -12.42 15.00 -3.37
C ARG A 60 -11.56 16.24 -3.19
N LEU A 61 -10.92 16.37 -2.03
CA LEU A 61 -10.05 17.53 -1.73
C LEU A 61 -8.85 17.60 -2.67
N ILE A 62 -8.34 16.46 -3.12
CA ILE A 62 -7.18 16.37 -4.01
C ILE A 62 -7.59 16.53 -5.47
N ALA A 63 -8.74 16.00 -5.84
CA ALA A 63 -9.27 16.18 -7.19
C ALA A 63 -9.59 17.66 -7.51
N HIS A 64 -9.96 18.47 -6.49
CA HIS A 64 -10.40 19.84 -6.69
C HIS A 64 -9.30 20.84 -7.05
N PRO A 65 -8.08 20.83 -6.46
CA PRO A 65 -7.04 21.81 -6.77
C PRO A 65 -6.23 21.53 -8.03
N MET A 66 -6.32 20.33 -8.59
CA MET A 66 -5.51 19.93 -9.76
C MET A 66 -6.14 20.31 -11.11
N GLY A 67 -7.29 21.04 -11.10
CA GLY A 67 -7.96 21.55 -12.31
C GLY A 67 -8.44 20.46 -13.28
N PRO A 68 -8.62 20.79 -14.57
CA PRO A 68 -9.12 19.83 -15.59
C PRO A 68 -8.29 18.55 -15.72
N HIS A 69 -7.02 18.60 -15.30
CA HIS A 69 -6.14 17.42 -15.28
C HIS A 69 -6.48 16.41 -14.17
N ALA A 70 -7.17 16.83 -13.11
CA ALA A 70 -7.62 15.92 -12.06
C ALA A 70 -8.71 14.95 -12.56
N HIS A 71 -9.55 15.37 -13.49
CA HIS A 71 -10.52 14.48 -14.14
C HIS A 71 -9.84 13.40 -15.01
N SER A 72 -8.63 13.64 -15.51
CA SER A 72 -7.84 12.60 -16.17
C SER A 72 -7.21 11.60 -15.22
N MET A 73 -7.11 11.92 -13.92
CA MET A 73 -6.67 10.99 -12.88
C MET A 73 -7.77 9.99 -12.48
N GLN A 74 -9.04 10.42 -12.45
CA GLN A 74 -10.18 9.56 -12.06
C GLN A 74 -10.38 8.33 -12.94
N PRO A 75 -10.37 8.40 -14.28
CA PRO A 75 -10.54 7.20 -15.12
C PRO A 75 -9.36 6.24 -15.04
N ARG A 76 -8.16 6.74 -14.71
CA ARG A 76 -6.97 5.90 -14.57
C ARG A 76 -6.84 5.27 -13.19
N ALA A 77 -7.25 5.97 -12.13
CA ALA A 77 -7.42 5.38 -10.80
C ALA A 77 -8.49 4.27 -10.80
N SER A 78 -9.57 4.43 -11.57
CA SER A 78 -10.56 3.37 -11.75
C SER A 78 -10.05 2.18 -12.59
N LYS A 79 -9.06 2.39 -13.47
CA LYS A 79 -8.35 1.30 -14.16
C LYS A 79 -7.33 0.58 -13.29
N LEU A 80 -6.91 1.19 -12.18
CA LEU A 80 -6.10 0.56 -11.14
C LEU A 80 -6.91 -0.30 -10.17
N ARG A 81 -8.22 -0.48 -10.40
CA ARG A 81 -9.11 -1.32 -9.60
C ARG A 81 -8.48 -2.69 -9.36
N GLY A 82 -7.84 -2.85 -8.19
CA GLY A 82 -7.35 -4.14 -7.73
C GLY A 82 -6.26 -4.81 -8.59
N ARG A 83 -5.93 -4.26 -9.77
CA ARG A 83 -4.91 -4.79 -10.67
C ARG A 83 -3.81 -3.75 -10.88
N ALA A 84 -2.66 -3.96 -10.29
CA ALA A 84 -1.47 -3.20 -10.65
C ALA A 84 -1.01 -3.62 -12.05
N THR A 85 -0.89 -2.63 -12.94
CA THR A 85 -0.30 -2.80 -14.28
C THR A 85 1.06 -2.10 -14.35
N LEU A 86 1.72 -1.95 -13.19
CA LEU A 86 3.03 -1.32 -13.12
C LEU A 86 4.10 -2.26 -13.63
N PRO A 87 5.01 -1.79 -14.51
CA PRO A 87 6.12 -2.60 -15.01
C PRO A 87 7.32 -2.64 -14.04
N MET A 88 7.13 -2.28 -12.78
CA MET A 88 8.16 -2.28 -11.75
C MET A 88 7.62 -2.87 -10.44
N PRO A 89 8.52 -3.29 -9.54
CA PRO A 89 8.16 -3.83 -8.22
C PRO A 89 7.25 -2.91 -7.40
N LEU A 90 6.19 -3.49 -6.82
CA LEU A 90 5.27 -2.83 -5.91
C LEU A 90 5.10 -3.66 -4.64
N SER A 91 5.41 -3.07 -3.50
CA SER A 91 5.18 -3.67 -2.18
C SER A 91 4.12 -2.87 -1.42
N CYS A 92 2.95 -3.48 -1.20
CA CYS A 92 1.83 -2.88 -0.48
C CYS A 92 1.84 -3.35 0.98
N LEU A 93 2.23 -2.48 1.92
CA LEU A 93 2.17 -2.76 3.34
C LEU A 93 0.80 -2.36 3.88
N TYR A 94 0.09 -3.33 4.47
CA TYR A 94 -1.26 -3.12 5.01
C TYR A 94 -1.41 -3.67 6.42
N SER A 95 -2.32 -3.10 7.19
CA SER A 95 -2.65 -3.58 8.53
C SER A 95 -4.14 -3.91 8.66
N ILE A 96 -4.44 -5.04 9.31
CA ILE A 96 -5.82 -5.38 9.66
C ILE A 96 -6.38 -4.54 10.81
N SER A 97 -5.49 -3.86 11.56
CA SER A 97 -5.84 -2.94 12.65
C SER A 97 -5.86 -1.48 12.17
N ASP A 98 -5.74 -1.24 10.87
CA ASP A 98 -5.92 0.06 10.26
C ASP A 98 -7.39 0.46 10.36
N GLY A 99 -7.68 1.51 11.13
CA GLY A 99 -9.06 2.02 11.31
C GLY A 99 -9.49 3.04 10.26
N ILE A 100 -8.62 3.39 9.29
CA ILE A 100 -8.87 4.40 8.27
C ILE A 100 -8.98 3.77 6.88
N VAL A 101 -8.00 2.94 6.50
CA VAL A 101 -7.98 2.28 5.19
C VAL A 101 -8.19 0.78 5.40
N PRO A 102 -9.30 0.22 4.92
CA PRO A 102 -9.54 -1.22 4.98
C PRO A 102 -8.45 -2.00 4.24
N PRO A 103 -8.08 -3.21 4.72
CA PRO A 103 -7.07 -4.04 4.05
C PRO A 103 -7.30 -4.26 2.56
N GLN A 104 -8.56 -4.45 2.16
CA GLN A 104 -8.96 -4.68 0.77
C GLN A 104 -8.67 -3.49 -0.14
N GLU A 105 -8.65 -2.28 0.43
CA GLU A 105 -8.34 -1.05 -0.29
C GLU A 105 -6.83 -0.75 -0.32
N ALA A 106 -6.08 -1.33 0.62
CA ALA A 106 -4.62 -1.15 0.74
C ALA A 106 -3.80 -2.25 0.06
N THR A 107 -4.46 -3.23 -0.56
CA THR A 107 -3.83 -4.35 -1.26
C THR A 107 -4.08 -4.27 -2.75
N VAL A 108 -3.31 -5.02 -3.53
CA VAL A 108 -3.40 -5.06 -4.98
C VAL A 108 -3.37 -6.50 -5.48
N GLU A 109 -4.17 -6.76 -6.51
CA GLU A 109 -4.01 -7.92 -7.37
C GLU A 109 -3.14 -7.52 -8.57
N GLY A 110 -2.08 -8.27 -8.85
CA GLY A 110 -1.16 -7.91 -9.92
C GLY A 110 -0.21 -9.04 -10.28
N ASP A 111 0.85 -8.70 -10.99
CA ASP A 111 1.88 -9.65 -11.37
C ASP A 111 2.56 -10.23 -10.12
N PRO A 112 2.45 -11.55 -9.87
CA PRO A 112 3.05 -12.16 -8.70
C PRO A 112 4.58 -12.09 -8.68
N ASP A 113 5.22 -11.86 -9.82
CA ASP A 113 6.68 -11.74 -9.90
C ASP A 113 7.17 -10.33 -9.60
N LEU A 114 6.27 -9.34 -9.60
CA LEU A 114 6.60 -7.93 -9.36
C LEU A 114 5.84 -7.31 -8.20
N HIS A 115 4.67 -7.85 -7.82
CA HIS A 115 3.79 -7.23 -6.83
C HIS A 115 3.57 -8.11 -5.62
N GLU A 116 3.57 -7.50 -4.44
CA GLU A 116 3.33 -8.19 -3.18
C GLU A 116 2.49 -7.37 -2.20
N ASN A 117 1.75 -8.07 -1.36
CA ASN A 117 1.02 -7.49 -0.24
C ASN A 117 1.63 -8.00 1.07
N ILE A 118 2.17 -7.09 1.87
CA ILE A 118 2.87 -7.41 3.12
C ILE A 118 2.01 -6.94 4.30
N ARG A 119 1.54 -7.88 5.10
CA ARG A 119 0.79 -7.57 6.30
C ARG A 119 1.72 -7.09 7.40
N VAL A 120 1.35 -6.00 8.08
CA VAL A 120 2.11 -5.43 9.17
C VAL A 120 1.20 -5.16 10.39
N PRO A 121 1.74 -5.16 11.63
CA PRO A 121 0.99 -4.72 12.79
C PRO A 121 0.92 -3.20 12.87
N GLY A 122 -0.15 -2.65 13.45
CA GLY A 122 -0.26 -1.24 13.77
C GLY A 122 -1.53 -0.57 13.26
N SER A 123 -1.82 0.61 13.84
CA SER A 123 -2.87 1.50 13.36
C SER A 123 -2.40 2.28 12.14
N HIS A 124 -3.32 2.94 11.44
CA HIS A 124 -3.00 3.77 10.27
C HIS A 124 -1.90 4.80 10.51
N ILE A 125 -2.05 5.59 11.58
CA ILE A 125 -1.05 6.60 11.97
C ILE A 125 0.27 5.93 12.37
N GLY A 126 0.20 4.79 13.07
CA GLY A 126 1.36 4.05 13.52
C GLY A 126 2.23 3.51 12.40
N LEU A 127 1.69 3.26 11.21
CA LEU A 127 2.47 2.69 10.09
C LEU A 127 3.70 3.53 9.72
N GLY A 128 3.61 4.85 9.82
CA GLY A 128 4.73 5.74 9.50
C GLY A 128 5.91 5.67 10.49
N PHE A 129 5.70 5.13 11.69
CA PHE A 129 6.67 5.10 12.79
C PHE A 129 6.94 3.69 13.33
N ASN A 130 6.31 2.67 12.78
CA ASN A 130 6.42 1.30 13.24
C ASN A 130 7.77 0.70 12.85
N ALA A 131 8.54 0.20 13.82
CA ALA A 131 9.85 -0.39 13.59
C ALA A 131 9.81 -1.59 12.61
N VAL A 132 8.74 -2.39 12.66
CA VAL A 132 8.54 -3.51 11.71
C VAL A 132 8.35 -2.98 10.29
N VAL A 133 7.55 -1.93 10.12
CA VAL A 133 7.34 -1.28 8.82
C VAL A 133 8.65 -0.70 8.29
N LEU A 134 9.39 0.04 9.13
CA LEU A 134 10.68 0.63 8.76
C LEU A 134 11.70 -0.44 8.37
N TRP A 135 11.74 -1.55 9.09
CA TRP A 135 12.59 -2.69 8.75
C TRP A 135 12.24 -3.27 7.36
N ILE A 136 10.95 -3.49 7.08
CA ILE A 136 10.50 -3.99 5.78
C ILE A 136 10.82 -2.98 4.67
N VAL A 137 10.56 -1.69 4.89
CA VAL A 137 10.90 -0.63 3.94
C VAL A 137 12.41 -0.62 3.64
N ALA A 138 13.25 -0.74 4.67
CA ALA A 138 14.71 -0.81 4.50
C ALA A 138 15.12 -2.03 3.68
N ASP A 139 14.53 -3.19 3.94
CA ASP A 139 14.76 -4.41 3.17
C ASP A 139 14.38 -4.23 1.69
N ARG A 140 13.19 -3.67 1.40
CA ARG A 140 12.76 -3.40 0.02
C ARG A 140 13.67 -2.40 -0.70
N LEU A 141 14.10 -1.35 -0.01
CA LEU A 141 14.98 -0.33 -0.57
C LEU A 141 16.41 -0.83 -0.82
N SER A 142 16.86 -1.82 -0.05
CA SER A 142 18.23 -2.38 -0.16
C SER A 142 18.41 -3.26 -1.40
N GLN A 143 17.36 -3.72 -2.03
CA GLN A 143 17.45 -4.60 -3.19
C GLN A 143 18.08 -3.87 -4.39
N PRO A 144 19.01 -4.52 -5.11
CA PRO A 144 19.55 -3.95 -6.35
C PRO A 144 18.49 -3.82 -7.44
N GLU A 145 18.65 -2.85 -8.33
CA GLU A 145 17.78 -2.72 -9.50
C GLU A 145 17.87 -3.97 -10.37
N GLY A 146 16.73 -4.47 -10.82
CA GLY A 146 16.65 -5.70 -11.62
C GLY A 146 16.74 -7.03 -10.85
N HIS A 147 16.97 -6.98 -9.53
CA HIS A 147 17.07 -8.16 -8.67
C HIS A 147 16.00 -8.18 -7.58
N TRP A 148 14.79 -7.75 -7.88
CA TRP A 148 13.71 -7.77 -6.91
C TRP A 148 13.32 -9.21 -6.54
N ARG A 149 13.08 -9.41 -5.25
CA ARG A 149 12.56 -10.65 -4.66
C ARG A 149 11.49 -10.30 -3.66
N ARG A 150 10.49 -11.15 -3.50
CA ARG A 150 9.47 -10.99 -2.47
C ARG A 150 10.07 -10.88 -1.08
N PHE A 151 9.35 -10.22 -0.19
CA PHE A 151 9.73 -10.13 1.22
C PHE A 151 9.63 -11.49 1.90
N GLU A 152 10.76 -12.00 2.33
CA GLU A 152 10.88 -13.24 3.10
C GLU A 152 11.47 -12.94 4.48
N PRO A 153 10.63 -12.89 5.54
CA PRO A 153 11.11 -12.58 6.87
C PRO A 153 12.03 -13.69 7.39
N SER A 154 13.31 -13.39 7.54
CA SER A 154 14.36 -14.31 7.99
C SER A 154 15.05 -13.84 9.27
N GLY A 155 15.80 -14.73 9.91
CA GLY A 155 16.51 -14.45 11.15
C GLY A 155 15.62 -14.14 12.36
N PRO A 156 16.18 -13.59 13.45
CA PRO A 156 15.45 -13.29 14.69
C PRO A 156 14.31 -12.28 14.49
N LEU A 157 14.54 -11.24 13.68
CA LEU A 157 13.50 -10.25 13.36
C LEU A 157 12.36 -10.86 12.54
N GLY A 158 12.68 -11.76 11.61
CA GLY A 158 11.68 -12.49 10.84
C GLY A 158 10.85 -13.43 11.71
N HIS A 159 11.46 -14.06 12.73
CA HIS A 159 10.72 -14.85 13.71
C HIS A 159 9.77 -13.98 14.53
N ALA A 160 10.24 -12.87 15.06
CA ALA A 160 9.41 -11.91 15.79
C ALA A 160 8.25 -11.37 14.92
N TYR A 161 8.51 -11.05 13.68
CA TYR A 161 7.48 -10.62 12.72
C TYR A 161 6.39 -11.69 12.54
N ARG A 162 6.77 -12.95 12.30
CA ARG A 162 5.79 -14.05 12.17
C ARG A 162 4.95 -14.23 13.42
N MET A 163 5.56 -14.18 14.60
CA MET A 163 4.84 -14.26 15.89
C MET A 163 3.83 -13.13 16.04
N LEU A 164 4.19 -11.88 15.71
CA LEU A 164 3.30 -10.72 15.79
C LEU A 164 2.13 -10.83 14.80
N THR A 165 2.40 -11.23 13.57
CA THR A 165 1.36 -11.34 12.55
C THR A 165 0.42 -12.53 12.77
N HIS A 166 0.90 -13.68 13.28
CA HIS A 166 0.06 -14.83 13.65
C HIS A 166 -0.86 -14.55 14.84
N ARG A 167 -0.37 -13.90 15.89
CA ARG A 167 -1.21 -13.54 17.06
C ARG A 167 -2.39 -12.65 16.70
N LEU A 168 -2.22 -11.78 15.72
CA LEU A 168 -3.30 -10.92 15.21
C LEU A 168 -4.38 -11.71 14.44
N GLN A 169 -4.07 -12.86 13.86
CA GLN A 169 -5.04 -13.75 13.22
C GLN A 169 -5.91 -14.48 14.27
N ALA A 170 -5.28 -15.01 15.31
CA ALA A 170 -5.99 -15.74 16.37
C ALA A 170 -6.97 -14.85 17.14
N GLY A 171 -6.62 -13.58 17.39
CA GLY A 171 -7.48 -12.62 18.08
C GLY A 171 -8.71 -12.16 17.29
N GLN A 172 -8.75 -12.34 15.97
CA GLN A 172 -9.92 -11.99 15.15
C GLN A 172 -10.94 -13.13 15.05
N HIS A 173 -10.51 -14.37 15.03
CA HIS A 173 -11.42 -15.54 15.06
C HIS A 173 -12.24 -15.55 16.35
N GLY A 174 -11.66 -15.15 17.48
CA GLY A 174 -12.38 -15.07 18.76
C GLY A 174 -13.43 -13.96 18.84
N ARG A 175 -13.26 -12.85 18.14
CA ARG A 175 -14.21 -11.71 18.16
C ARG A 175 -15.42 -11.89 17.23
N ASN A 176 -15.27 -12.63 16.15
CA ASN A 176 -16.38 -12.89 15.22
C ASN A 176 -17.40 -13.92 15.76
N ASN A 177 -16.99 -14.76 16.73
CA ASN A 177 -17.89 -15.73 17.36
C ASN A 177 -18.72 -15.18 18.53
N CYS A 178 -18.49 -13.92 18.95
CA CYS A 178 -19.21 -13.28 20.05
C CYS A 178 -20.26 -12.24 19.62
N ARG A 179 -20.81 -12.31 18.40
CA ARG A 179 -22.00 -11.52 18.07
C ARG A 179 -23.26 -12.33 18.47
N PRO A 180 -24.00 -11.93 19.52
CA PRO A 180 -25.28 -12.56 19.81
C PRO A 180 -26.25 -12.28 18.66
N ASN A 181 -26.87 -13.35 18.17
CA ASN A 181 -27.96 -13.35 17.22
C ASN A 181 -29.11 -12.51 17.80
N ARG A 182 -29.27 -11.26 17.42
CA ARG A 182 -30.47 -10.47 17.74
C ARG A 182 -31.54 -10.83 16.72
N ARG A 183 -32.50 -11.64 17.19
CA ARG A 183 -33.82 -11.81 16.58
C ARG A 183 -34.64 -10.54 16.79
#